data_a2230c4ba35f4c4695217a586fddf228
#
_entry.id   a2230c4ba35f4c4695217a586fddf228
#
_cell.length_a   1.000
_cell.length_b   1.000
_cell.length_c   1.000
_cell.angle_alpha   90.00
_cell.angle_beta   90.00
_cell.angle_gamma   90.00
#
_symmetry.space_group_name_H-M   'P 1'
#
loop_
_entity.id
_entity.type
_entity.pdbx_description
1 polymer ?
#
loop_
_entity_poly.entity_id
_entity_poly.type
_entity_poly.pdbx_seq_one_letter_code
_entity_poly.pdbx_strand_id
1 'polypeptide(L)'
;MSGAFPISTSKFETLGIKSVQNTIISKSISGKKLARQVDNQRFGFTARIITAKRSDVYGELMAFIMKQRSGKENFTIIPPARGNVSGTVLVNGVHAVGDTTIDIDGMTGTLKAGDFIKFASHNKVYMVVADATADGSNEATITIEPPLITALTNDSVVTYDNVPFTVHLINDIQEFGTVGADKDGNVLYQFELDVEETL
;
A
#
# COMPACT_ATOMS: atom_id res chain seq x y z
N MET A 1 -3.06 12.17 11.35
CA MET A 1 -3.77 11.06 10.68
C MET A 1 -5.25 11.18 10.94
N SER A 2 -6.07 11.12 9.90
CA SER A 2 -7.53 11.27 10.01
C SER A 2 -8.29 9.95 10.23
N GLY A 3 -7.59 8.85 10.41
CA GLY A 3 -8.15 7.52 10.68
C GLY A 3 -8.06 6.54 9.49
N ALA A 4 -8.77 5.42 9.59
CA ALA A 4 -8.86 4.42 8.53
C ALA A 4 -9.87 4.84 7.47
N PHE A 5 -9.64 4.43 6.23
CA PHE A 5 -10.59 4.60 5.14
C PHE A 5 -11.91 3.87 5.48
N PRO A 6 -13.06 4.56 5.41
CA PRO A 6 -14.31 4.05 6.01
C PRO A 6 -14.93 2.90 5.23
N ILE A 7 -14.46 2.65 4.01
CA ILE A 7 -15.09 1.68 3.11
C ILE A 7 -14.27 0.41 3.05
N SER A 8 -14.93 -0.72 3.27
CA SER A 8 -14.29 -2.03 3.15
C SER A 8 -13.87 -2.32 1.70
N THR A 9 -12.83 -3.13 1.54
CA THR A 9 -12.29 -3.54 0.23
C THR A 9 -13.32 -4.23 -0.67
N SER A 10 -14.38 -4.82 -0.10
CA SER A 10 -15.48 -5.41 -0.85
C SER A 10 -16.33 -4.41 -1.64
N LYS A 11 -16.16 -3.11 -1.37
CA LYS A 11 -16.83 -2.02 -2.07
C LYS A 11 -15.99 -1.40 -3.18
N PHE A 12 -14.79 -1.92 -3.44
CA PHE A 12 -14.01 -1.51 -4.60
C PHE A 12 -14.48 -2.29 -5.84
N GLU A 13 -14.87 -1.55 -6.87
CA GLU A 13 -15.15 -2.13 -8.19
C GLU A 13 -13.86 -2.49 -8.90
N THR A 14 -12.87 -1.60 -8.82
CA THR A 14 -11.51 -1.82 -9.31
C THR A 14 -10.50 -1.26 -8.34
N LEU A 15 -9.33 -1.89 -8.26
CA LEU A 15 -8.17 -1.42 -7.52
C LEU A 15 -6.92 -1.62 -8.36
N GLY A 16 -6.34 -0.53 -8.84
CA GLY A 16 -5.05 -0.50 -9.51
C GLY A 16 -3.94 -0.12 -8.54
N ILE A 17 -2.84 -0.85 -8.58
CA ILE A 17 -1.64 -0.55 -7.79
C ILE A 17 -0.60 0.09 -8.70
N LYS A 18 -0.02 1.21 -8.27
CA LYS A 18 1.02 1.95 -8.98
C LYS A 18 2.32 1.88 -8.18
N SER A 19 3.44 1.78 -8.87
CA SER A 19 4.77 2.03 -8.30
C SER A 19 5.25 3.38 -8.80
N VAL A 20 5.47 4.31 -7.90
CA VAL A 20 5.96 5.66 -8.19
C VAL A 20 7.43 5.73 -7.83
N GLN A 21 8.28 6.00 -8.82
CA GLN A 21 9.73 6.04 -8.65
C GLN A 21 10.34 7.09 -9.57
N ASN A 22 10.90 8.14 -8.99
CA ASN A 22 11.51 9.21 -9.74
C ASN A 22 12.94 8.83 -10.13
N THR A 23 13.22 8.80 -11.44
CA THR A 23 14.54 8.47 -12.00
C THR A 23 15.01 9.57 -12.93
N ILE A 24 16.20 10.10 -12.68
CA ILE A 24 16.89 10.99 -13.63
C ILE A 24 17.70 10.11 -14.59
N ILE A 25 17.42 10.28 -15.89
CA ILE A 25 18.14 9.59 -16.95
C ILE A 25 18.91 10.62 -17.78
N SER A 26 20.20 10.42 -17.92
CA SER A 26 21.05 11.17 -18.84
C SER A 26 21.79 10.23 -19.81
N LYS A 27 22.14 10.74 -20.97
CA LYS A 27 22.97 10.00 -21.94
C LYS A 27 24.27 10.74 -22.12
N SER A 28 25.39 10.02 -22.06
CA SER A 28 26.70 10.57 -22.44
C SER A 28 26.78 10.80 -23.94
N ILE A 29 27.77 11.56 -24.38
CA ILE A 29 28.11 11.78 -25.84
C ILE A 29 28.34 10.44 -26.56
N SER A 30 28.86 9.44 -25.86
CA SER A 30 29.06 8.08 -26.38
C SER A 30 27.78 7.22 -26.40
N GLY A 31 26.62 7.79 -26.06
CA GLY A 31 25.35 7.08 -26.05
C GLY A 31 25.09 6.22 -24.80
N LYS A 32 26.00 6.15 -23.83
CA LYS A 32 25.84 5.39 -22.60
C LYS A 32 24.74 6.02 -21.73
N LYS A 33 23.75 5.21 -21.35
CA LYS A 33 22.70 5.61 -20.42
C LYS A 33 23.26 5.68 -18.99
N LEU A 34 23.06 6.81 -18.32
CA LEU A 34 23.30 7.00 -16.90
C LEU A 34 21.94 7.21 -16.24
N ALA A 35 21.58 6.37 -15.29
CA ALA A 35 20.32 6.47 -14.56
C ALA A 35 20.62 6.59 -13.07
N ARG A 36 19.94 7.51 -12.41
CA ARG A 36 20.00 7.71 -10.95
C ARG A 36 18.60 7.81 -10.41
N GLN A 37 18.29 7.02 -9.41
CA GLN A 37 17.08 7.17 -8.61
C GLN A 37 17.21 8.39 -7.70
N VAL A 38 16.20 9.23 -7.63
CA VAL A 38 16.24 10.51 -6.89
C VAL A 38 15.50 10.43 -5.58
N ASP A 39 14.50 9.55 -5.50
CA ASP A 39 13.60 9.43 -4.36
C ASP A 39 13.31 7.96 -4.08
N ASN A 40 12.83 7.67 -2.86
CA ASN A 40 12.38 6.32 -2.51
C ASN A 40 11.11 5.99 -3.30
N GLN A 41 11.03 4.72 -3.72
CA GLN A 41 9.85 4.20 -4.37
C GLN A 41 8.65 4.28 -3.40
N ARG A 42 7.49 4.70 -3.93
CA ARG A 42 6.21 4.75 -3.22
C ARG A 42 5.16 3.93 -3.94
N PHE A 43 4.23 3.38 -3.20
CA PHE A 43 3.06 2.75 -3.78
C PHE A 43 1.92 3.77 -3.88
N GLY A 44 1.21 3.75 -4.99
CA GLY A 44 -0.03 4.49 -5.18
C GLY A 44 -1.18 3.56 -5.51
N PHE A 45 -2.39 4.01 -5.28
CA PHE A 45 -3.59 3.26 -5.61
C PHE A 45 -4.56 4.15 -6.38
N THR A 46 -5.13 3.58 -7.44
CA THR A 46 -6.32 4.12 -8.08
C THR A 46 -7.45 3.13 -7.83
N ALA A 47 -8.46 3.55 -7.11
CA ALA A 47 -9.59 2.70 -6.78
C ALA A 47 -10.89 3.33 -7.24
N ARG A 48 -11.73 2.54 -7.91
CA ARG A 48 -13.10 2.92 -8.23
C ARG A 48 -14.03 2.29 -7.20
N ILE A 49 -14.84 3.12 -6.57
CA ILE A 49 -15.83 2.66 -5.60
C ILE A 49 -17.09 2.25 -6.34
N ILE A 50 -17.73 1.17 -5.90
CA ILE A 50 -18.97 0.67 -6.48
C ILE A 50 -20.02 1.78 -6.58
N THR A 51 -20.84 1.72 -7.60
CA THR A 51 -22.00 2.60 -7.74
C THR A 51 -23.03 2.32 -6.64
N ALA A 52 -23.34 3.32 -5.82
CA ALA A 52 -24.23 3.17 -4.68
C ALA A 52 -24.97 4.48 -4.35
N LYS A 53 -25.96 4.38 -3.46
CA LYS A 53 -26.71 5.53 -2.93
C LYS A 53 -25.90 6.31 -1.92
N ARG A 54 -26.26 7.56 -1.71
CA ARG A 54 -25.66 8.38 -0.67
C ARG A 54 -25.87 7.80 0.74
N SER A 55 -27.05 7.23 1.01
CA SER A 55 -27.37 6.61 2.30
C SER A 55 -26.54 5.36 2.61
N ASP A 56 -26.07 4.64 1.60
CA ASP A 56 -25.44 3.33 1.78
C ASP A 56 -23.92 3.43 1.93
N VAL A 57 -23.27 4.26 1.09
CA VAL A 57 -21.80 4.34 1.01
C VAL A 57 -21.31 5.79 0.91
N TYR A 58 -21.94 6.60 0.07
CA TYR A 58 -21.36 7.87 -0.34
C TYR A 58 -21.50 8.99 0.69
N GLY A 59 -22.44 8.92 1.61
CA GLY A 59 -22.57 9.91 2.68
C GLY A 59 -21.34 9.91 3.60
N GLU A 60 -20.95 8.73 4.06
CA GLU A 60 -19.77 8.55 4.91
C GLU A 60 -18.47 8.82 4.15
N LEU A 61 -18.37 8.31 2.90
CA LEU A 61 -17.22 8.54 2.04
C LEU A 61 -16.99 10.02 1.75
N MET A 62 -18.03 10.76 1.35
CA MET A 62 -17.94 12.21 1.09
C MET A 62 -17.46 12.98 2.32
N ALA A 63 -18.04 12.68 3.49
CA ALA A 63 -17.64 13.32 4.74
C ALA A 63 -16.17 13.01 5.09
N PHE A 64 -15.75 11.77 4.89
CA PHE A 64 -14.35 11.36 5.11
C PHE A 64 -13.40 12.09 4.16
N ILE A 65 -13.67 12.11 2.85
CA ILE A 65 -12.82 12.78 1.85
C ILE A 65 -12.72 14.29 2.13
N MET A 66 -13.82 14.96 2.47
CA MET A 66 -13.78 16.37 2.84
C MET A 66 -12.91 16.64 4.07
N LYS A 67 -12.89 15.70 5.03
CA LYS A 67 -12.06 15.80 6.23
C LYS A 67 -10.56 15.69 5.90
N GLN A 68 -10.17 15.07 4.77
CA GLN A 68 -8.77 14.97 4.35
C GLN A 68 -8.19 16.32 3.92
N ARG A 69 -9.01 17.33 3.61
CA ARG A 69 -8.55 18.66 3.18
C ARG A 69 -7.60 18.58 1.98
N SER A 70 -8.04 17.90 0.94
CA SER A 70 -7.19 17.47 -0.18
C SER A 70 -6.07 16.54 0.31
N GLY A 71 -4.87 16.65 -0.17
CA GLY A 71 -3.71 15.85 0.23
C GLY A 71 -3.05 16.22 1.56
N LYS A 72 -3.66 17.10 2.40
CA LYS A 72 -3.04 17.57 3.64
C LYS A 72 -2.97 16.51 4.74
N GLU A 73 -4.04 15.75 4.89
CA GLU A 73 -4.16 14.77 5.95
C GLU A 73 -3.83 13.36 5.41
N ASN A 74 -3.15 12.57 6.23
CA ASN A 74 -2.86 11.18 5.92
C ASN A 74 -3.92 10.29 6.54
N PHE A 75 -4.26 9.20 5.85
CA PHE A 75 -5.15 8.17 6.34
C PHE A 75 -4.63 6.77 6.00
N THR A 76 -5.26 5.76 6.56
CA THR A 76 -4.87 4.37 6.32
C THR A 76 -5.86 3.69 5.38
N ILE A 77 -5.34 3.03 4.34
CA ILE A 77 -6.09 2.15 3.45
C ILE A 77 -5.51 0.74 3.50
N ILE A 78 -6.37 -0.27 3.54
CA ILE A 78 -5.98 -1.67 3.53
C ILE A 78 -6.48 -2.27 2.22
N PRO A 79 -5.62 -2.52 1.23
CA PRO A 79 -6.00 -3.22 0.02
C PRO A 79 -6.32 -4.69 0.32
N PRO A 80 -7.05 -5.39 -0.59
CA PRO A 80 -7.33 -6.80 -0.43
C PRO A 80 -6.03 -7.62 -0.30
N ALA A 81 -5.92 -8.39 0.78
CA ALA A 81 -4.77 -9.25 1.03
C ALA A 81 -4.91 -10.62 0.36
N ARG A 82 -3.80 -11.27 0.08
CA ARG A 82 -3.69 -12.64 -0.43
C ARG A 82 -2.65 -13.40 0.39
N GLY A 83 -2.84 -13.48 1.70
CA GLY A 83 -1.88 -14.19 2.54
C GLY A 83 -2.04 -15.71 2.49
N ASN A 84 -0.95 -16.44 2.28
CA ASN A 84 -0.83 -17.88 2.50
C ASN A 84 0.12 -18.19 3.67
N VAL A 85 0.26 -17.25 4.58
CA VAL A 85 1.18 -17.29 5.71
C VAL A 85 0.38 -17.25 7.01
N SER A 86 0.87 -17.92 8.03
CA SER A 86 0.34 -17.88 9.38
C SER A 86 1.46 -17.79 10.40
N GLY A 87 1.12 -17.42 11.63
CA GLY A 87 2.05 -17.24 12.73
C GLY A 87 2.30 -15.78 13.08
N THR A 88 3.06 -15.56 14.16
CA THR A 88 3.54 -14.23 14.53
C THR A 88 4.94 -14.07 13.94
N VAL A 89 5.00 -13.36 12.81
CA VAL A 89 6.26 -13.18 12.08
C VAL A 89 7.03 -12.02 12.68
N LEU A 90 8.28 -12.27 13.03
CA LEU A 90 9.20 -11.29 13.61
C LEU A 90 10.48 -11.20 12.76
N VAL A 91 11.15 -10.07 12.87
CA VAL A 91 12.46 -9.87 12.25
C VAL A 91 13.51 -10.60 13.10
N ASN A 92 14.33 -11.43 12.47
CA ASN A 92 15.42 -12.15 13.11
C ASN A 92 16.74 -11.39 12.88
N GLY A 93 17.24 -10.77 13.94
CA GLY A 93 18.46 -9.96 13.89
C GLY A 93 18.24 -8.47 13.62
N VAL A 94 19.31 -7.80 13.24
CA VAL A 94 19.35 -6.36 12.96
C VAL A 94 19.67 -6.15 11.48
N HIS A 95 18.89 -5.31 10.80
CA HIS A 95 19.09 -4.99 9.40
C HIS A 95 19.29 -3.49 9.20
N ALA A 96 20.24 -3.12 8.36
CA ALA A 96 20.62 -1.74 8.12
C ALA A 96 19.73 -1.08 7.06
N VAL A 97 19.73 0.25 7.02
CA VAL A 97 19.16 1.02 5.91
C VAL A 97 19.84 0.62 4.62
N GLY A 98 19.05 0.34 3.59
CA GLY A 98 19.52 -0.11 2.28
C GLY A 98 19.53 -1.62 2.08
N ASP A 99 19.30 -2.43 3.14
CA ASP A 99 19.19 -3.87 3.00
C ASP A 99 17.94 -4.24 2.18
N THR A 100 18.08 -5.25 1.35
CA THR A 100 17.01 -5.82 0.53
C THR A 100 16.66 -7.25 0.95
N THR A 101 17.50 -7.88 1.77
CA THR A 101 17.28 -9.22 2.31
C THR A 101 17.10 -9.12 3.81
N ILE A 102 16.03 -9.71 4.33
CA ILE A 102 15.63 -9.64 5.73
C ILE A 102 15.38 -11.05 6.23
N ASP A 103 16.03 -11.43 7.32
CA ASP A 103 15.75 -12.67 8.00
C ASP A 103 14.56 -12.52 8.93
N ILE A 104 13.66 -13.47 8.90
CA ILE A 104 12.44 -13.50 9.71
C ILE A 104 12.24 -14.86 10.35
N ASP A 105 11.55 -14.87 11.46
CA ASP A 105 11.16 -16.08 12.20
C ASP A 105 9.67 -16.11 12.55
N GLY A 106 9.21 -17.22 13.12
CA GLY A 106 7.82 -17.42 13.52
C GLY A 106 6.82 -17.54 12.36
N MET A 107 7.33 -17.71 11.14
CA MET A 107 6.51 -17.86 9.94
C MET A 107 6.17 -19.32 9.66
N THR A 108 4.93 -19.59 9.24
CA THR A 108 4.52 -20.87 8.65
C THR A 108 3.89 -20.62 7.30
N GLY A 109 4.31 -21.38 6.27
CA GLY A 109 3.85 -21.21 4.90
C GLY A 109 4.86 -20.51 4.01
N THR A 110 4.37 -19.81 2.98
CA THR A 110 5.22 -19.15 1.97
C THR A 110 4.69 -17.75 1.67
N LEU A 111 5.53 -16.74 1.86
CA LEU A 111 5.34 -15.42 1.27
C LEU A 111 5.66 -15.49 -0.22
N LYS A 112 4.73 -15.02 -1.05
CA LYS A 112 4.87 -15.05 -2.50
C LYS A 112 5.40 -13.74 -3.05
N ALA A 113 6.12 -13.82 -4.16
CA ALA A 113 6.47 -12.63 -4.92
C ALA A 113 5.20 -11.82 -5.27
N GLY A 114 5.20 -10.54 -4.91
CA GLY A 114 4.04 -9.64 -5.05
C GLY A 114 3.24 -9.43 -3.76
N ASP A 115 3.51 -10.18 -2.69
CA ASP A 115 2.92 -9.93 -1.39
C ASP A 115 3.48 -8.64 -0.77
N PHE A 116 2.62 -7.91 -0.08
CA PHE A 116 3.01 -6.72 0.67
C PHE A 116 3.27 -7.06 2.12
N ILE A 117 4.29 -6.42 2.68
CA ILE A 117 4.61 -6.53 4.11
C ILE A 117 4.90 -5.14 4.68
N LYS A 118 4.71 -5.01 5.99
CA LYS A 118 5.03 -3.80 6.73
C LYS A 118 5.68 -4.16 8.06
N PHE A 119 6.76 -3.48 8.39
CA PHE A 119 7.39 -3.58 9.70
C PHE A 119 6.76 -2.60 10.68
N ALA A 120 6.56 -3.00 11.94
CA ALA A 120 5.85 -2.20 12.95
C ALA A 120 6.46 -0.82 13.18
N SER A 121 7.78 -0.69 13.03
CA SER A 121 8.52 0.57 13.19
C SER A 121 8.50 1.49 11.95
N HIS A 122 7.90 1.05 10.83
CA HIS A 122 7.91 1.77 9.56
C HIS A 122 6.51 2.23 9.14
N ASN A 123 6.43 3.41 8.51
CA ASN A 123 5.23 3.78 7.73
C ASN A 123 5.27 3.17 6.32
N LYS A 124 6.46 2.91 5.80
CA LYS A 124 6.70 2.32 4.49
C LYS A 124 6.21 0.88 4.41
N VAL A 125 5.52 0.55 3.33
CA VAL A 125 5.19 -0.82 2.93
C VAL A 125 6.21 -1.30 1.90
N TYR A 126 6.57 -2.57 1.98
CA TYR A 126 7.53 -3.23 1.10
C TYR A 126 6.83 -4.35 0.35
N MET A 127 7.34 -4.66 -0.84
CA MET A 127 6.86 -5.80 -1.63
C MET A 127 7.90 -6.92 -1.58
N VAL A 128 7.45 -8.13 -1.32
CA VAL A 128 8.27 -9.33 -1.46
C VAL A 128 8.48 -9.61 -2.94
N VAL A 129 9.73 -9.75 -3.39
CA VAL A 129 10.07 -9.90 -4.83
C VAL A 129 10.51 -11.29 -5.22
N ALA A 130 10.67 -12.18 -4.24
CA ALA A 130 10.96 -13.59 -4.46
C ALA A 130 10.17 -14.44 -3.45
N ASP A 131 9.73 -15.63 -3.86
CA ASP A 131 9.06 -16.55 -2.94
C ASP A 131 9.97 -16.91 -1.78
N ALA A 132 9.47 -16.80 -0.54
CA ALA A 132 10.17 -17.16 0.68
C ALA A 132 9.33 -18.17 1.47
N THR A 133 9.86 -19.38 1.61
CA THR A 133 9.19 -20.47 2.32
C THR A 133 9.87 -20.69 3.67
N ALA A 134 9.06 -20.81 4.72
CA ALA A 134 9.55 -21.15 6.04
C ALA A 134 10.21 -22.54 6.06
N ASP A 135 11.34 -22.63 6.72
CA ASP A 135 12.03 -23.91 6.98
C ASP A 135 11.42 -24.67 8.14
N GLY A 136 12.09 -25.78 8.57
CA GLY A 136 11.64 -26.63 9.69
C GLY A 136 11.69 -25.93 11.05
N SER A 137 12.37 -24.79 11.17
CA SER A 137 12.47 -23.94 12.37
C SER A 137 11.51 -22.75 12.33
N ASN A 138 10.66 -22.64 11.30
CA ASN A 138 9.80 -21.49 11.00
C ASN A 138 10.58 -20.20 10.68
N GLU A 139 11.79 -20.34 10.14
CA GLU A 139 12.63 -19.23 9.70
C GLU A 139 12.60 -19.09 8.17
N ALA A 140 12.77 -17.86 7.67
CA ALA A 140 12.93 -17.60 6.25
C ALA A 140 13.72 -16.31 6.02
N THR A 141 14.39 -16.24 4.85
CA THR A 141 14.98 -14.99 4.35
C THR A 141 14.08 -14.45 3.23
N ILE A 142 13.56 -13.25 3.43
CA ILE A 142 12.73 -12.56 2.44
C ILE A 142 13.56 -11.56 1.64
N THR A 143 13.23 -11.39 0.35
CA THR A 143 13.80 -10.32 -0.48
C THR A 143 12.73 -9.30 -0.77
N ILE A 144 13.03 -8.02 -0.49
CA ILE A 144 12.07 -6.92 -0.55
C ILE A 144 12.49 -5.82 -1.53
N GLU A 145 11.50 -5.12 -2.07
CA GLU A 145 11.63 -3.84 -2.77
C GLU A 145 10.57 -2.84 -2.25
N PRO A 146 10.95 -1.58 -2.06
CA PRO A 146 12.29 -0.99 -2.17
C PRO A 146 13.21 -1.45 -1.03
N PRO A 147 14.51 -1.13 -1.09
CA PRO A 147 15.43 -1.35 0.03
C PRO A 147 14.93 -0.66 1.31
N LEU A 148 15.33 -1.16 2.48
CA LEU A 148 14.95 -0.58 3.77
C LEU A 148 15.27 0.91 3.83
N ILE A 149 14.27 1.73 4.15
CA ILE A 149 14.45 3.18 4.37
C ILE A 149 14.78 3.53 5.83
N THR A 150 14.52 2.60 6.74
CA THR A 150 14.81 2.71 8.17
C THR A 150 15.37 1.38 8.66
N ALA A 151 16.35 1.40 9.55
CA ALA A 151 16.92 0.17 10.11
C ALA A 151 15.89 -0.60 10.92
N LEU A 152 16.02 -1.94 10.92
CA LEU A 152 15.19 -2.84 11.71
C LEU A 152 15.97 -3.35 12.93
N THR A 153 15.26 -3.52 14.02
CA THR A 153 15.75 -4.18 15.22
C THR A 153 15.21 -5.60 15.30
N ASN A 154 15.91 -6.45 16.02
CA ASN A 154 15.43 -7.78 16.34
C ASN A 154 14.03 -7.74 16.96
N ASP A 155 13.22 -8.75 16.70
CA ASP A 155 11.83 -8.90 17.18
C ASP A 155 10.84 -7.81 16.67
N SER A 156 11.21 -7.02 15.65
CA SER A 156 10.27 -6.12 14.99
C SER A 156 9.15 -6.92 14.30
N VAL A 157 7.89 -6.63 14.64
CA VAL A 157 6.74 -7.36 14.09
C VAL A 157 6.59 -7.09 12.59
N VAL A 158 6.39 -8.16 11.81
CA VAL A 158 6.10 -8.13 10.38
C VAL A 158 4.61 -8.34 10.15
N THR A 159 3.93 -7.34 9.63
CA THR A 159 2.54 -7.43 9.17
C THR A 159 2.53 -7.88 7.72
N TYR A 160 1.91 -9.01 7.43
CA TYR A 160 1.84 -9.62 6.09
C TYR A 160 0.39 -9.82 5.61
N ASP A 161 -0.58 -9.74 6.51
CA ASP A 161 -2.01 -9.80 6.19
C ASP A 161 -2.68 -8.47 6.53
N ASN A 162 -3.66 -8.06 5.70
CA ASN A 162 -4.35 -6.78 5.87
C ASN A 162 -3.39 -5.59 6.07
N VAL A 163 -2.34 -5.54 5.28
CA VAL A 163 -1.24 -4.58 5.40
C VAL A 163 -1.74 -3.14 5.25
N PRO A 164 -1.62 -2.29 6.29
CA PRO A 164 -2.13 -0.93 6.26
C PRO A 164 -1.15 0.02 5.56
N PHE A 165 -1.57 0.60 4.44
CA PHE A 165 -0.84 1.66 3.76
C PHE A 165 -1.22 3.01 4.34
N THR A 166 -0.24 3.81 4.73
CA THR A 166 -0.43 5.21 5.09
C THR A 166 -0.36 6.05 3.82
N VAL A 167 -1.46 6.69 3.44
CA VAL A 167 -1.60 7.37 2.15
C VAL A 167 -2.18 8.77 2.31
N HIS A 168 -2.03 9.59 1.27
CA HIS A 168 -2.70 10.87 1.11
C HIS A 168 -3.35 10.96 -0.28
N LEU A 169 -4.33 11.85 -0.45
CA LEU A 169 -4.94 12.14 -1.74
C LEU A 169 -3.94 12.89 -2.63
N ILE A 170 -3.81 12.46 -3.89
CA ILE A 170 -2.91 13.10 -4.85
C ILE A 170 -3.56 14.36 -5.44
N ASN A 171 -4.87 14.29 -5.72
CA ASN A 171 -5.61 15.34 -6.40
C ASN A 171 -6.23 16.32 -5.41
N ASP A 172 -6.10 17.61 -5.68
CA ASP A 172 -6.77 18.66 -4.90
C ASP A 172 -8.27 18.74 -5.17
N ILE A 173 -8.69 18.31 -6.35
CA ILE A 173 -10.10 18.29 -6.76
C ILE A 173 -10.63 16.87 -6.61
N GLN A 174 -11.69 16.72 -5.81
CA GLN A 174 -12.37 15.46 -5.59
C GLN A 174 -13.79 15.54 -6.16
N GLU A 175 -14.10 14.71 -7.16
CA GLU A 175 -15.38 14.75 -7.85
C GLU A 175 -16.21 13.50 -7.55
N PHE A 176 -17.42 13.70 -7.07
CA PHE A 176 -18.41 12.65 -6.85
C PHE A 176 -19.43 12.68 -8.00
N GLY A 177 -19.17 11.89 -9.03
CA GLY A 177 -20.02 11.80 -10.20
C GLY A 177 -21.36 11.13 -9.89
N THR A 178 -22.43 11.57 -10.57
CA THR A 178 -23.72 10.87 -10.56
C THR A 178 -23.84 10.02 -11.82
N VAL A 179 -24.27 8.75 -11.65
CA VAL A 179 -24.32 7.77 -12.75
C VAL A 179 -25.75 7.51 -13.21
N GLY A 180 -26.74 7.95 -12.46
CA GLY A 180 -28.16 7.76 -12.78
C GLY A 180 -29.01 7.65 -11.52
N ALA A 181 -30.16 7.05 -11.63
CA ALA A 181 -31.04 6.75 -10.52
C ALA A 181 -31.43 5.26 -10.52
N ASP A 182 -31.71 4.73 -9.33
CA ASP A 182 -32.27 3.40 -9.19
C ASP A 182 -33.77 3.36 -9.55
N LYS A 183 -34.37 2.18 -9.49
CA LYS A 183 -35.81 1.97 -9.75
C LYS A 183 -36.73 2.76 -8.83
N ASP A 184 -36.25 3.18 -7.66
CA ASP A 184 -36.98 3.92 -6.64
C ASP A 184 -36.72 5.44 -6.73
N GLY A 185 -35.97 5.89 -7.75
CA GLY A 185 -35.66 7.30 -7.99
C GLY A 185 -34.50 7.86 -7.17
N ASN A 186 -33.76 7.02 -6.42
CA ASN A 186 -32.60 7.49 -5.67
C ASN A 186 -31.39 7.68 -6.59
N VAL A 187 -30.71 8.81 -6.44
CA VAL A 187 -29.49 9.13 -7.19
C VAL A 187 -28.35 8.18 -6.81
N LEU A 188 -27.71 7.62 -7.81
CA LEU A 188 -26.54 6.76 -7.69
C LEU A 188 -25.27 7.56 -7.96
N TYR A 189 -24.29 7.40 -7.10
CA TYR A 189 -22.99 8.06 -7.14
C TYR A 189 -21.88 7.10 -7.52
N GLN A 190 -20.81 7.65 -8.06
CA GLN A 190 -19.56 6.98 -8.33
C GLN A 190 -18.40 7.89 -7.94
N PHE A 191 -17.32 7.32 -7.43
CA PHE A 191 -16.12 8.04 -7.03
C PHE A 191 -14.89 7.25 -7.41
N GLU A 192 -13.89 7.97 -7.89
CA GLU A 192 -12.55 7.44 -8.15
C GLU A 192 -11.58 8.03 -7.14
N LEU A 193 -10.94 7.14 -6.39
CA LEU A 193 -9.94 7.47 -5.37
C LEU A 193 -8.55 7.33 -5.98
N ASP A 194 -7.74 8.38 -5.91
CA ASP A 194 -6.34 8.36 -6.32
C ASP A 194 -5.45 8.80 -5.16
N VAL A 195 -4.61 7.89 -4.68
CA VAL A 195 -3.78 8.09 -3.49
C VAL A 195 -2.36 7.61 -3.68
N GLU A 196 -1.45 8.20 -2.90
CA GLU A 196 -0.04 7.83 -2.85
C GLU A 196 0.41 7.64 -1.41
N GLU A 197 1.32 6.69 -1.21
CA GLU A 197 1.93 6.38 0.09
C GLU A 197 2.70 7.58 0.64
N THR A 198 2.54 7.82 1.92
CA THR A 198 3.32 8.82 2.69
C THR A 198 4.42 8.09 3.46
N LEU A 199 5.66 8.52 3.29
CA LEU A 199 6.85 8.00 3.96
C LEU A 199 7.07 8.65 5.32
#